data_129e514c5e90e135be8202f588b93b96
#
_entry.id   129e514c5e90e135be8202f588b93b96
#
_cell.length_a   1.000
_cell.length_b   1.000
_cell.length_c   1.000
_cell.angle_alpha   90.00
_cell.angle_beta   90.00
_cell.angle_gamma   90.00
#
_symmetry.space_group_name_H-M   'P 1'
#
loop_
_entity.id
_entity.type
_entity.pdbx_description
1 polymer ?
#
loop_
_entity_poly.entity_id
_entity_poly.type
_entity_poly.pdbx_seq_one_letter_code
_entity_poly.pdbx_strand_id
1 'polypeptide(L)'
;MSRLSGDLVRHKLATRIFGQNIICIDQIGSTNTELKALAGKGAPAGFLYLANEQLAGRGRLKGRKWIAPPDSSLLLSLLFRPTDVVPPPQAQQLTMLCALALIDAIEQQTGLRPDLKWPNDLVWKDGKKLAGILTELEIEDNRLLWVVVGIGLNVNLDFKKQSELDNAYGKSGNGGPPLFQTATSLSMILGRDTSADRLPILQRFLEKVERRYEALEQGQLFHQEWSRHLVGLGEPITVSGPDKTYKGMMLGVDENGALLLKQNDSSIETILAGDVTIHW
;
A
#
# COMPACT_ATOMS: atom_id res chain seq x y z
N MET A 1 -4.11 17.12 -16.05
CA MET A 1 -4.20 15.67 -15.79
C MET A 1 -5.63 15.22 -16.01
N SER A 2 -5.86 14.07 -16.64
CA SER A 2 -7.22 13.57 -16.83
C SER A 2 -7.76 13.01 -15.52
N ARG A 3 -8.97 13.40 -15.16
CA ARG A 3 -9.73 12.86 -14.04
C ARG A 3 -10.05 11.40 -14.32
N LEU A 4 -9.83 10.53 -13.35
CA LEU A 4 -10.18 9.11 -13.47
C LEU A 4 -11.70 8.93 -13.38
N SER A 5 -12.23 7.99 -14.17
CA SER A 5 -13.62 7.54 -14.09
C SER A 5 -13.71 6.03 -14.23
N GLY A 6 -14.78 5.43 -13.75
CA GLY A 6 -14.98 3.98 -13.85
C GLY A 6 -14.93 3.48 -15.30
N ASP A 7 -15.47 4.22 -16.26
CA ASP A 7 -15.48 3.84 -17.67
C ASP A 7 -14.08 3.89 -18.29
N LEU A 8 -13.26 4.90 -17.93
CA LEU A 8 -11.87 4.96 -18.36
C LEU A 8 -11.07 3.78 -17.80
N VAL A 9 -11.27 3.42 -16.53
CA VAL A 9 -10.57 2.29 -15.91
C VAL A 9 -10.96 0.98 -16.57
N ARG A 10 -12.27 0.74 -16.83
CA ARG A 10 -12.74 -0.49 -17.50
C ARG A 10 -12.33 -0.58 -18.97
N HIS A 11 -12.12 0.56 -19.62
CA HIS A 11 -11.75 0.57 -21.03
C HIS A 11 -10.40 -0.13 -21.25
N LYS A 12 -10.40 -1.25 -22.00
CA LYS A 12 -9.24 -2.12 -22.25
C LYS A 12 -8.62 -2.78 -21.01
N LEU A 13 -9.33 -2.82 -19.88
CA LEU A 13 -8.89 -3.58 -18.71
C LEU A 13 -9.05 -5.08 -18.96
N ALA A 14 -7.95 -5.83 -18.88
CA ALA A 14 -7.92 -7.26 -19.18
C ALA A 14 -8.08 -8.16 -17.95
N THR A 15 -8.92 -7.74 -16.97
CA THR A 15 -9.24 -8.51 -15.78
C THR A 15 -10.64 -9.13 -15.89
N ARG A 16 -10.90 -10.22 -15.16
CA ARG A 16 -12.20 -10.87 -15.06
C ARG A 16 -12.98 -10.46 -13.81
N ILE A 17 -12.25 -10.16 -12.72
CA ILE A 17 -12.79 -9.92 -11.39
C ILE A 17 -12.44 -8.51 -10.91
N PHE A 18 -11.13 -8.21 -10.83
CA PHE A 18 -10.65 -6.98 -10.22
C PHE A 18 -10.88 -5.75 -11.10
N GLY A 19 -11.63 -4.78 -10.55
CA GLY A 19 -11.97 -3.56 -11.25
C GLY A 19 -13.11 -3.69 -12.28
N GLN A 20 -13.88 -4.78 -12.28
CA GLN A 20 -15.11 -4.89 -13.08
C GLN A 20 -16.26 -4.14 -12.39
N ASN A 21 -16.34 -4.24 -11.07
CA ASN A 21 -17.25 -3.42 -10.25
C ASN A 21 -16.44 -2.23 -9.71
N ILE A 22 -16.77 -1.02 -10.18
CA ILE A 22 -16.04 0.21 -9.84
C ILE A 22 -17.02 1.27 -9.35
N ILE A 23 -16.70 1.87 -8.21
CA ILE A 23 -17.18 3.20 -7.83
C ILE A 23 -16.00 4.14 -7.94
N CYS A 24 -16.15 5.19 -8.74
CA CYS A 24 -15.19 6.27 -8.86
C CYS A 24 -15.87 7.58 -8.46
N ILE A 25 -15.32 8.25 -7.46
CA ILE A 25 -15.89 9.48 -6.89
C ILE A 25 -14.85 10.59 -6.86
N ASP A 26 -15.33 11.82 -6.95
CA ASP A 26 -14.43 12.97 -6.97
C ASP A 26 -13.77 13.20 -5.63
N GLN A 27 -14.56 13.25 -4.58
CA GLN A 27 -14.09 13.56 -3.24
C GLN A 27 -14.83 12.70 -2.21
N ILE A 28 -14.09 12.13 -1.27
CA ILE A 28 -14.61 11.26 -0.21
C ILE A 28 -13.81 11.41 1.07
N GLY A 29 -14.35 10.96 2.18
CA GLY A 29 -13.61 10.85 3.43
C GLY A 29 -12.47 9.83 3.32
N SER A 30 -12.79 8.57 3.03
CA SER A 30 -11.82 7.49 2.86
C SER A 30 -12.41 6.34 2.03
N THR A 31 -11.70 5.92 0.99
CA THR A 31 -12.10 4.78 0.14
C THR A 31 -12.21 3.48 0.92
N ASN A 32 -11.33 3.24 1.91
CA ASN A 32 -11.42 2.07 2.80
C ASN A 32 -12.72 2.06 3.62
N THR A 33 -13.09 3.21 4.18
CA THR A 33 -14.31 3.31 5.00
C THR A 33 -15.55 2.94 4.21
N GLU A 34 -15.68 3.48 2.99
CA GLU A 34 -16.81 3.21 2.12
C GLU A 34 -16.84 1.76 1.62
N LEU A 35 -15.65 1.25 1.21
CA LEU A 35 -15.60 -0.12 0.71
C LEU A 35 -15.85 -1.17 1.79
N LYS A 36 -15.44 -0.91 3.05
CA LYS A 36 -15.82 -1.77 4.19
C LYS A 36 -17.33 -1.81 4.41
N ALA A 37 -18.00 -0.66 4.32
CA ALA A 37 -19.45 -0.59 4.44
C ALA A 37 -20.14 -1.37 3.31
N LEU A 38 -19.62 -1.34 2.10
CA LEU A 38 -20.11 -2.14 0.98
C LEU A 38 -19.80 -3.63 1.16
N ALA A 39 -18.61 -3.97 1.67
CA ALA A 39 -18.22 -5.35 1.95
C ALA A 39 -19.15 -6.02 2.96
N GLY A 40 -19.51 -5.31 4.04
CA GLY A 40 -20.51 -5.77 5.02
C GLY A 40 -21.92 -5.94 4.46
N LYS A 41 -22.25 -5.27 3.34
CA LYS A 41 -23.51 -5.41 2.60
C LYS A 41 -23.46 -6.45 1.48
N GLY A 42 -22.39 -7.22 1.36
CA GLY A 42 -22.25 -8.29 0.38
C GLY A 42 -21.68 -7.88 -0.97
N ALA A 43 -20.98 -6.74 -1.09
CA ALA A 43 -20.28 -6.39 -2.32
C ALA A 43 -19.35 -7.54 -2.76
N PRO A 44 -19.24 -7.85 -4.08
CA PRO A 44 -18.44 -8.98 -4.56
C PRO A 44 -16.93 -8.74 -4.45
N ALA A 45 -16.14 -9.81 -4.45
CA ALA A 45 -14.69 -9.74 -4.58
C ALA A 45 -14.30 -8.97 -5.85
N GLY A 46 -13.13 -8.32 -5.81
CA GLY A 46 -12.61 -7.51 -6.93
C GLY A 46 -13.25 -6.13 -7.06
N PHE A 47 -14.17 -5.76 -6.16
CA PHE A 47 -14.77 -4.42 -6.15
C PHE A 47 -13.68 -3.36 -5.91
N LEU A 48 -13.62 -2.36 -6.79
CA LEU A 48 -12.71 -1.23 -6.72
C LEU A 48 -13.47 0.03 -6.27
N TYR A 49 -13.02 0.65 -5.18
CA TYR A 49 -13.42 2.00 -4.81
C TYR A 49 -12.27 2.96 -5.10
N LEU A 50 -12.50 3.94 -5.96
CA LEU A 50 -11.51 4.90 -6.42
C LEU A 50 -11.96 6.31 -6.08
N ALA A 51 -11.05 7.16 -5.63
CA ALA A 51 -11.30 8.58 -5.38
C ALA A 51 -10.24 9.45 -6.06
N ASN A 52 -10.65 10.65 -6.53
CA ASN A 52 -9.72 11.65 -7.03
C ASN A 52 -9.14 12.50 -5.89
N GLU A 53 -9.83 12.58 -4.74
CA GLU A 53 -9.39 13.24 -3.51
C GLU A 53 -9.93 12.53 -2.26
N GLN A 54 -9.11 12.46 -1.20
CA GLN A 54 -9.54 12.03 0.14
C GLN A 54 -9.35 13.14 1.18
N LEU A 55 -10.42 13.46 1.94
CA LEU A 55 -10.41 14.47 3.00
C LEU A 55 -9.99 13.92 4.36
N ALA A 56 -10.19 12.63 4.59
CA ALA A 56 -9.90 11.94 5.84
C ALA A 56 -9.11 10.64 5.59
N GLY A 57 -8.16 10.68 4.64
CA GLY A 57 -7.25 9.58 4.39
C GLY A 57 -6.47 9.22 5.65
N ARG A 58 -6.35 7.91 5.95
CA ARG A 58 -5.76 7.41 7.18
C ARG A 58 -4.48 6.64 6.91
N GLY A 59 -3.51 6.78 7.81
CA GLY A 59 -2.38 5.87 7.90
C GLY A 59 -2.67 4.73 8.89
N ARG A 60 -1.75 3.75 8.99
CA ARG A 60 -1.83 2.62 9.91
C ARG A 60 -1.84 3.04 11.38
N LEU A 61 -1.03 4.01 11.75
CA LEU A 61 -0.97 4.52 13.12
C LEU A 61 -2.04 5.59 13.36
N LYS A 62 -2.65 5.54 14.54
CA LYS A 62 -3.68 6.51 14.96
C LYS A 62 -3.13 7.95 14.87
N GLY A 63 -3.91 8.84 14.27
CA GLY A 63 -3.54 10.25 14.10
C GLY A 63 -2.69 10.57 12.86
N ARG A 64 -2.15 9.57 12.15
CA ARG A 64 -1.50 9.81 10.85
C ARG A 64 -2.54 9.95 9.73
N LYS A 65 -2.43 11.03 8.96
CA LYS A 65 -3.28 11.32 7.80
C LYS A 65 -2.54 11.02 6.52
N TRP A 66 -3.30 10.63 5.48
CA TRP A 66 -2.83 10.57 4.11
C TRP A 66 -3.30 11.82 3.37
N ILE A 67 -2.35 12.65 2.94
CA ILE A 67 -2.63 13.89 2.20
C ILE A 67 -2.54 13.59 0.71
N ALA A 68 -3.58 13.93 -0.03
CA ALA A 68 -3.63 13.72 -1.47
C ALA A 68 -4.56 14.76 -2.10
N PRO A 69 -4.02 15.88 -2.58
CA PRO A 69 -4.77 16.86 -3.36
C PRO A 69 -5.46 16.25 -4.59
N PRO A 70 -6.50 16.88 -5.12
CA PRO A 70 -7.22 16.38 -6.27
C PRO A 70 -6.28 15.98 -7.41
N ASP A 71 -6.55 14.81 -7.99
CA ASP A 71 -5.86 14.30 -9.18
C ASP A 71 -4.34 14.08 -9.07
N SER A 72 -3.75 14.21 -7.87
CA SER A 72 -2.29 14.10 -7.64
C SER A 72 -1.81 12.67 -7.36
N SER A 73 -2.70 11.79 -6.94
CA SER A 73 -2.37 10.45 -6.41
C SER A 73 -3.33 9.39 -6.96
N LEU A 74 -2.96 8.12 -6.84
CA LEU A 74 -3.89 7.01 -6.92
C LEU A 74 -4.37 6.70 -5.51
N LEU A 75 -5.68 6.86 -5.28
CA LEU A 75 -6.34 6.64 -4.00
C LEU A 75 -7.42 5.58 -4.23
N LEU A 76 -7.14 4.36 -3.84
CA LEU A 76 -8.03 3.24 -4.12
C LEU A 76 -8.13 2.26 -2.96
N SER A 77 -9.20 1.49 -2.96
CA SER A 77 -9.37 0.32 -2.12
C SER A 77 -9.92 -0.84 -2.94
N LEU A 78 -9.36 -2.04 -2.72
CA LEU A 78 -9.77 -3.28 -3.34
C LEU A 78 -10.38 -4.23 -2.31
N LEU A 79 -11.46 -4.90 -2.68
CA LEU A 79 -12.14 -5.90 -1.86
C LEU A 79 -11.74 -7.31 -2.27
N PHE A 80 -11.32 -8.10 -1.29
CA PHE A 80 -11.07 -9.54 -1.40
C PHE A 80 -12.06 -10.31 -0.53
N ARG A 81 -12.42 -11.53 -0.97
CA ARG A 81 -13.20 -12.49 -0.18
C ARG A 81 -12.50 -13.86 -0.18
N PRO A 82 -11.40 -13.97 0.59
CA PRO A 82 -10.54 -15.15 0.53
C PRO A 82 -10.97 -16.25 1.53
N THR A 83 -12.27 -16.41 1.81
CA THR A 83 -12.83 -17.16 2.94
C THR A 83 -12.27 -18.58 3.09
N ASP A 84 -12.06 -19.29 2.00
CA ASP A 84 -11.55 -20.67 2.02
C ASP A 84 -10.12 -20.78 1.43
N VAL A 85 -9.49 -19.66 1.11
CA VAL A 85 -8.19 -19.60 0.44
C VAL A 85 -7.07 -19.18 1.41
N VAL A 86 -7.35 -18.19 2.26
CA VAL A 86 -6.37 -17.58 3.14
C VAL A 86 -6.86 -17.67 4.59
N PRO A 87 -6.16 -18.39 5.47
CA PRO A 87 -6.50 -18.40 6.90
C PRO A 87 -6.22 -17.01 7.51
N PRO A 88 -6.95 -16.61 8.57
CA PRO A 88 -6.81 -15.29 9.18
C PRO A 88 -5.38 -14.87 9.53
N PRO A 89 -4.49 -15.73 10.05
CA PRO A 89 -3.10 -15.35 10.30
C PRO A 89 -2.34 -14.92 9.05
N GLN A 90 -2.68 -15.46 7.89
CA GLN A 90 -2.03 -15.16 6.60
C GLN A 90 -2.68 -14.01 5.83
N ALA A 91 -3.58 -13.24 6.42
CA ALA A 91 -4.24 -12.09 5.76
C ALA A 91 -3.25 -11.08 5.14
N GLN A 92 -2.03 -10.99 5.70
CA GLN A 92 -0.95 -10.15 5.17
C GLN A 92 -0.47 -10.58 3.77
N GLN A 93 -0.74 -11.81 3.31
CA GLN A 93 -0.47 -12.23 1.94
C GLN A 93 -1.19 -11.33 0.92
N LEU A 94 -2.38 -10.81 1.26
CA LEU A 94 -3.11 -9.87 0.40
C LEU A 94 -2.44 -8.49 0.34
N THR A 95 -1.85 -8.03 1.44
CA THR A 95 -1.01 -6.83 1.45
C THR A 95 0.23 -7.01 0.59
N MET A 96 0.90 -8.16 0.73
CA MET A 96 2.13 -8.49 -0.01
C MET A 96 1.88 -8.58 -1.51
N LEU A 97 0.86 -9.31 -1.93
CA LEU A 97 0.54 -9.41 -3.37
C LEU A 97 0.19 -8.05 -3.97
N CYS A 98 -0.55 -7.20 -3.25
CA CYS A 98 -0.86 -5.85 -3.71
C CYS A 98 0.40 -4.96 -3.80
N ALA A 99 1.31 -5.05 -2.82
CA ALA A 99 2.57 -4.31 -2.83
C ALA A 99 3.44 -4.71 -4.03
N LEU A 100 3.62 -6.01 -4.26
CA LEU A 100 4.39 -6.54 -5.39
C LEU A 100 3.75 -6.19 -6.74
N ALA A 101 2.42 -6.30 -6.84
CA ALA A 101 1.67 -5.89 -8.04
C ALA A 101 1.85 -4.39 -8.34
N LEU A 102 1.90 -3.56 -7.29
CA LEU A 102 2.10 -2.12 -7.43
C LEU A 102 3.53 -1.79 -7.88
N ILE A 103 4.55 -2.47 -7.35
CA ILE A 103 5.95 -2.34 -7.79
C ILE A 103 6.06 -2.69 -9.28
N ASP A 104 5.53 -3.86 -9.69
CA ASP A 104 5.56 -4.31 -11.08
C ASP A 104 4.84 -3.32 -12.02
N ALA A 105 3.70 -2.76 -11.60
CA ALA A 105 2.94 -1.80 -12.39
C ALA A 105 3.69 -0.47 -12.56
N ILE A 106 4.32 0.03 -11.49
CA ILE A 106 5.14 1.24 -11.52
C ILE A 106 6.33 1.03 -12.44
N GLU A 107 7.08 -0.07 -12.28
CA GLU A 107 8.25 -0.37 -13.09
C GLU A 107 7.90 -0.48 -14.57
N GLN A 108 6.82 -1.19 -14.91
CA GLN A 108 6.38 -1.36 -16.29
C GLN A 108 5.99 -0.04 -16.97
N GLN A 109 5.44 0.92 -16.22
CA GLN A 109 4.95 2.20 -16.79
C GLN A 109 5.97 3.33 -16.73
N THR A 110 6.92 3.28 -15.81
CA THR A 110 7.83 4.41 -15.55
C THR A 110 9.32 4.04 -15.63
N GLY A 111 9.66 2.76 -15.61
CA GLY A 111 11.02 2.26 -15.45
C GLY A 111 11.56 2.42 -14.02
N LEU A 112 10.77 2.94 -13.09
CA LEU A 112 11.15 3.11 -11.68
C LEU A 112 10.77 1.86 -10.89
N ARG A 113 11.72 1.31 -10.12
CA ARG A 113 11.49 0.17 -9.23
C ARG A 113 11.67 0.61 -7.78
N PRO A 114 10.57 0.87 -7.05
CA PRO A 114 10.63 1.17 -5.62
C PRO A 114 10.90 -0.09 -4.80
N ASP A 115 11.39 0.13 -3.56
CA ASP A 115 11.60 -0.90 -2.57
C ASP A 115 10.47 -0.91 -1.53
N LEU A 116 10.45 -1.97 -0.71
CA LEU A 116 9.49 -2.12 0.38
C LEU A 116 10.13 -1.73 1.72
N LYS A 117 9.38 -1.01 2.54
CA LYS A 117 9.68 -0.81 3.95
C LYS A 117 8.59 -1.49 4.78
N TRP A 118 9.01 -2.45 5.60
CA TRP A 118 8.09 -3.14 6.51
C TRP A 118 7.39 -2.13 7.46
N PRO A 119 6.10 -2.30 7.73
CA PRO A 119 5.28 -3.43 7.28
C PRO A 119 4.50 -3.19 5.97
N ASN A 120 4.38 -1.95 5.46
CA ASN A 120 3.32 -1.62 4.49
C ASN A 120 3.60 -0.43 3.59
N ASP A 121 4.85 -0.01 3.46
CA ASP A 121 5.21 1.17 2.69
C ASP A 121 6.07 0.82 1.46
N LEU A 122 5.82 1.48 0.34
CA LEU A 122 6.78 1.56 -0.75
C LEU A 122 7.64 2.81 -0.56
N VAL A 123 8.93 2.65 -0.70
CA VAL A 123 9.91 3.74 -0.54
C VAL A 123 10.82 3.85 -1.76
N TRP A 124 11.36 5.04 -1.98
CA TRP A 124 12.40 5.26 -2.97
C TRP A 124 13.78 5.10 -2.33
N LYS A 125 14.83 5.04 -3.17
CA LYS A 125 16.23 4.79 -2.77
C LYS A 125 16.79 5.71 -1.67
N ASP A 126 16.19 6.90 -1.49
CA ASP A 126 16.52 7.85 -0.42
C ASP A 126 15.67 7.66 0.85
N GLY A 127 14.94 6.55 0.95
CA GLY A 127 14.06 6.21 2.06
C GLY A 127 12.73 6.94 2.11
N LYS A 128 12.46 7.84 1.17
CA LYS A 128 11.20 8.59 1.14
C LYS A 128 10.03 7.74 0.70
N LYS A 129 8.93 7.89 1.42
CA LYS A 129 7.70 7.14 1.15
C LYS A 129 7.06 7.57 -0.16
N LEU A 130 6.87 6.60 -1.05
CA LEU A 130 6.19 6.74 -2.33
C LEU A 130 4.73 6.29 -2.25
N ALA A 131 4.46 5.19 -1.56
CA ALA A 131 3.11 4.66 -1.37
C ALA A 131 2.93 4.09 0.04
N GLY A 132 1.66 4.01 0.48
CA GLY A 132 1.26 3.33 1.70
C GLY A 132 0.09 2.40 1.44
N ILE A 133 0.09 1.24 2.09
CA ILE A 133 -0.94 0.22 1.98
C ILE A 133 -1.59 0.05 3.35
N LEU A 134 -2.91 0.08 3.41
CA LEU A 134 -3.69 -0.08 4.64
C LEU A 134 -4.69 -1.22 4.48
N THR A 135 -4.43 -2.33 5.12
CA THR A 135 -5.31 -3.50 5.10
C THR A 135 -6.21 -3.50 6.32
N GLU A 136 -7.52 -3.64 6.08
CA GLU A 136 -8.56 -3.79 7.08
C GLU A 136 -9.40 -5.02 6.73
N LEU A 137 -9.84 -5.78 7.72
CA LEU A 137 -10.48 -7.08 7.51
C LEU A 137 -11.57 -7.34 8.54
N GLU A 138 -12.42 -8.32 8.25
CA GLU A 138 -13.43 -8.88 9.15
C GLU A 138 -13.22 -10.38 9.27
N ILE A 139 -13.28 -10.87 10.49
CA ILE A 139 -13.18 -12.31 10.81
C ILE A 139 -14.46 -12.73 11.52
N GLU A 140 -15.07 -13.82 11.07
CA GLU A 140 -16.16 -14.50 11.72
C GLU A 140 -15.93 -16.01 11.68
N ASP A 141 -16.16 -16.70 12.78
CA ASP A 141 -15.96 -18.14 12.88
C ASP A 141 -14.59 -18.64 12.40
N ASN A 142 -13.53 -17.88 12.74
CA ASN A 142 -12.14 -18.14 12.34
C ASN A 142 -11.92 -18.14 10.80
N ARG A 143 -12.75 -17.41 10.06
CA ARG A 143 -12.64 -17.22 8.60
C ARG A 143 -12.59 -15.73 8.24
N LEU A 144 -11.84 -15.39 7.19
CA LEU A 144 -11.85 -14.05 6.63
C LEU A 144 -13.13 -13.85 5.81
N LEU A 145 -14.07 -13.04 6.30
CA LEU A 145 -15.27 -12.69 5.54
C LEU A 145 -14.95 -11.77 4.37
N TRP A 146 -14.11 -10.80 4.64
CA TRP A 146 -13.59 -9.88 3.64
C TRP A 146 -12.27 -9.24 4.11
N VAL A 147 -11.49 -8.83 3.13
CA VAL A 147 -10.28 -8.02 3.34
C VAL A 147 -10.34 -6.85 2.36
N VAL A 148 -10.21 -5.63 2.88
CA VAL A 148 -10.12 -4.38 2.12
C VAL A 148 -8.67 -3.91 2.16
N VAL A 149 -8.03 -3.81 1.00
CA VAL A 149 -6.68 -3.30 0.86
C VAL A 149 -6.73 -1.92 0.23
N GLY A 150 -6.48 -0.89 1.04
CA GLY A 150 -6.38 0.50 0.61
C GLY A 150 -4.96 0.85 0.18
N ILE A 151 -4.85 1.59 -0.91
CA ILE A 151 -3.56 2.03 -1.47
C ILE A 151 -3.62 3.53 -1.74
N GLY A 152 -2.61 4.22 -1.22
CA GLY A 152 -2.29 5.59 -1.58
C GLY A 152 -0.92 5.62 -2.27
N LEU A 153 -0.89 5.92 -3.58
CA LEU A 153 0.35 6.11 -4.34
C LEU A 153 0.50 7.58 -4.72
N ASN A 154 1.61 8.18 -4.33
CA ASN A 154 1.97 9.54 -4.72
C ASN A 154 2.45 9.55 -6.17
N VAL A 155 1.64 10.06 -7.09
CA VAL A 155 1.97 10.07 -8.52
C VAL A 155 2.54 11.43 -8.95
N ASN A 156 1.76 12.50 -8.76
CA ASN A 156 2.09 13.83 -9.26
C ASN A 156 2.13 14.92 -8.17
N LEU A 157 2.28 14.50 -6.91
CA LEU A 157 2.32 15.41 -5.77
C LEU A 157 3.70 16.05 -5.63
N ASP A 158 3.77 17.38 -5.58
CA ASP A 158 5.00 18.12 -5.31
C ASP A 158 5.12 18.46 -3.82
N PHE A 159 5.89 17.67 -3.11
CA PHE A 159 6.14 17.88 -1.68
C PHE A 159 7.04 19.08 -1.36
N LYS A 160 7.66 19.72 -2.34
CA LYS A 160 8.41 20.97 -2.15
C LYS A 160 7.47 22.13 -1.81
N LYS A 161 6.19 22.03 -2.19
CA LYS A 161 5.13 22.98 -1.86
C LYS A 161 4.48 22.72 -0.50
N GLN A 162 5.27 22.32 0.51
CA GLN A 162 4.80 21.91 1.82
C GLN A 162 3.86 22.93 2.48
N SER A 163 4.17 24.24 2.40
CA SER A 163 3.32 25.29 2.99
C SER A 163 1.92 25.35 2.39
N GLU A 164 1.78 25.10 1.07
CA GLU A 164 0.48 25.05 0.39
C GLU A 164 -0.31 23.81 0.86
N LEU A 165 0.37 22.65 1.01
CA LEU A 165 -0.24 21.42 1.50
C LEU A 165 -0.69 21.55 2.95
N ASP A 166 0.14 22.12 3.82
CA ASP A 166 -0.18 22.31 5.24
C ASP A 166 -1.35 23.28 5.42
N ASN A 167 -1.48 24.31 4.58
CA ASN A 167 -2.60 25.24 4.61
C ASN A 167 -3.91 24.59 4.13
N ALA A 168 -3.85 23.75 3.10
CA ALA A 168 -5.04 23.14 2.51
C ALA A 168 -5.55 21.93 3.33
N TYR A 169 -4.65 21.12 3.90
CA TYR A 169 -4.99 19.82 4.51
C TYR A 169 -4.59 19.72 6.00
N GLY A 170 -4.01 20.77 6.55
CA GLY A 170 -3.43 20.78 7.89
C GLY A 170 -2.09 20.05 7.95
N LYS A 171 -1.32 20.34 9.02
CA LYS A 171 0.00 19.69 9.21
C LYS A 171 -0.13 18.18 9.31
N SER A 172 0.72 17.49 8.58
CA SER A 172 0.80 16.02 8.62
C SER A 172 1.47 15.55 9.91
N GLY A 173 0.66 15.09 10.85
CA GLY A 173 1.13 14.43 12.08
C GLY A 173 1.54 15.37 13.22
N ASN A 174 1.59 14.80 14.43
CA ASN A 174 1.97 15.50 15.67
C ASN A 174 3.50 15.62 15.76
N GLY A 175 4.07 16.69 15.19
CA GLY A 175 5.48 17.04 15.41
C GLY A 175 6.55 16.21 14.68
N GLY A 176 6.16 15.42 13.68
CA GLY A 176 7.12 14.69 12.83
C GLY A 176 7.83 15.60 11.81
N PRO A 177 8.88 15.08 11.13
CA PRO A 177 9.58 15.84 10.10
C PRO A 177 8.66 16.24 8.95
N PRO A 178 8.94 17.34 8.24
CA PRO A 178 8.15 17.81 7.11
C PRO A 178 8.04 16.74 6.01
N LEU A 179 6.90 16.71 5.28
CA LEU A 179 6.65 15.69 4.25
C LEU A 179 7.69 15.69 3.12
N PHE A 180 8.26 16.84 2.76
CA PHE A 180 9.31 16.89 1.73
C PHE A 180 10.60 16.14 2.10
N GLN A 181 10.82 15.86 3.41
CA GLN A 181 11.93 15.05 3.90
C GLN A 181 11.60 13.55 3.94
N THR A 182 10.32 13.20 4.07
CA THR A 182 9.88 11.83 4.35
C THR A 182 9.04 11.20 3.25
N ALA A 183 8.59 11.99 2.28
CA ALA A 183 7.74 11.53 1.18
C ALA A 183 8.26 12.00 -0.18
N THR A 184 7.93 11.24 -1.22
CA THR A 184 8.22 11.55 -2.62
C THR A 184 7.05 11.12 -3.50
N SER A 185 7.11 11.48 -4.80
CA SER A 185 6.15 11.07 -5.82
C SER A 185 6.86 10.59 -7.08
N LEU A 186 6.16 9.88 -7.96
CA LEU A 186 6.73 9.44 -9.24
C LEU A 186 7.23 10.60 -10.08
N SER A 187 6.47 11.71 -10.16
CA SER A 187 6.89 12.90 -10.90
C SER A 187 8.16 13.54 -10.33
N MET A 188 8.30 13.60 -9.00
CA MET A 188 9.52 14.13 -8.37
C MET A 188 10.75 13.25 -8.66
N ILE A 189 10.59 11.93 -8.66
CA ILE A 189 11.66 10.98 -8.97
C ILE A 189 12.06 11.06 -10.44
N LEU A 190 11.09 11.16 -11.34
CA LEU A 190 11.34 11.29 -12.78
C LEU A 190 12.02 12.61 -13.16
N GLY A 191 12.01 13.61 -12.26
CA GLY A 191 12.71 14.88 -12.45
C GLY A 191 12.22 15.70 -13.64
N ARG A 192 10.97 15.52 -14.05
CA ARG A 192 10.38 16.15 -15.25
C ARG A 192 9.16 16.97 -14.88
N ASP A 193 8.91 18.02 -15.67
CA ASP A 193 7.61 18.71 -15.73
C ASP A 193 6.49 17.81 -16.29
N THR A 194 6.76 16.54 -16.49
CA THR A 194 5.86 15.53 -17.04
C THR A 194 5.13 14.83 -15.91
N SER A 195 3.82 14.97 -15.86
CA SER A 195 2.97 14.17 -15.00
C SER A 195 3.01 12.70 -15.41
N ALA A 196 3.20 11.80 -14.44
CA ALA A 196 3.01 10.38 -14.69
C ALA A 196 1.50 10.10 -14.88
N ASP A 197 1.16 9.25 -15.85
CA ASP A 197 -0.24 8.91 -16.10
C ASP A 197 -0.73 7.86 -15.08
N ARG A 198 -1.76 8.23 -14.32
CA ARG A 198 -2.34 7.38 -13.27
C ARG A 198 -3.10 6.18 -13.84
N LEU A 199 -3.75 6.34 -15.01
CA LEU A 199 -4.62 5.31 -15.57
C LEU A 199 -3.88 4.04 -15.99
N PRO A 200 -2.78 4.09 -16.77
CA PRO A 200 -2.03 2.89 -17.12
C PRO A 200 -1.44 2.18 -15.89
N ILE A 201 -0.96 2.93 -14.89
CA ILE A 201 -0.45 2.35 -13.64
C ILE A 201 -1.56 1.57 -12.93
N LEU A 202 -2.77 2.15 -12.82
CA LEU A 202 -3.92 1.51 -12.19
C LEU A 202 -4.35 0.24 -12.93
N GLN A 203 -4.46 0.30 -14.25
CA GLN A 203 -4.87 -0.85 -15.05
C GLN A 203 -3.86 -2.01 -14.93
N ARG A 204 -2.56 -1.72 -15.04
CA ARG A 204 -1.51 -2.73 -14.86
C ARG A 204 -1.48 -3.28 -13.45
N PHE A 205 -1.69 -2.44 -12.44
CA PHE A 205 -1.82 -2.91 -11.07
C PHE A 205 -2.97 -3.92 -10.91
N LEU A 206 -4.16 -3.62 -11.44
CA LEU A 206 -5.32 -4.52 -11.36
C LEU A 206 -5.06 -5.87 -12.07
N GLU A 207 -4.44 -5.84 -13.25
CA GLU A 207 -4.04 -7.05 -14.00
C GLU A 207 -3.03 -7.91 -13.21
N LYS A 208 -2.05 -7.27 -12.56
CA LYS A 208 -1.05 -7.97 -11.73
C LYS A 208 -1.67 -8.52 -10.44
N VAL A 209 -2.59 -7.78 -9.81
CA VAL A 209 -3.34 -8.26 -8.65
C VAL A 209 -4.13 -9.52 -8.99
N GLU A 210 -4.88 -9.52 -10.10
CA GLU A 210 -5.67 -10.68 -10.50
C GLU A 210 -4.80 -11.94 -10.67
N ARG A 211 -3.69 -11.84 -11.40
CA ARG A 211 -2.76 -12.96 -11.60
C ARG A 211 -2.15 -13.47 -10.29
N ARG A 212 -1.76 -12.56 -9.40
CA ARG A 212 -1.20 -12.94 -8.10
C ARG A 212 -2.25 -13.51 -7.17
N TYR A 213 -3.49 -13.03 -7.25
CA TYR A 213 -4.58 -13.59 -6.46
C TYR A 213 -4.93 -15.01 -6.93
N GLU A 214 -4.99 -15.26 -8.24
CA GLU A 214 -5.15 -16.61 -8.81
C GLU A 214 -4.01 -17.56 -8.36
N ALA A 215 -2.77 -17.06 -8.30
CA ALA A 215 -1.64 -17.84 -7.79
C ALA A 215 -1.78 -18.13 -6.28
N LEU A 216 -2.27 -17.17 -5.49
CA LEU A 216 -2.55 -17.35 -4.07
C LEU A 216 -3.63 -18.43 -3.85
N GLU A 217 -4.69 -18.44 -4.67
CA GLU A 217 -5.73 -19.48 -4.66
C GLU A 217 -5.18 -20.88 -4.98
N GLN A 218 -4.05 -20.96 -5.69
CA GLN A 218 -3.32 -22.18 -5.97
C GLN A 218 -2.26 -22.51 -4.90
N GLY A 219 -2.22 -21.77 -3.78
CA GLY A 219 -1.32 -21.99 -2.66
C GLY A 219 0.04 -21.29 -2.73
N GLN A 220 0.26 -20.41 -3.72
CA GLN A 220 1.50 -19.64 -3.79
C GLN A 220 1.50 -18.53 -2.73
N LEU A 221 2.50 -18.53 -1.84
CA LEU A 221 2.71 -17.46 -0.85
C LEU A 221 3.75 -16.45 -1.35
N PHE A 222 3.61 -15.18 -0.93
CA PHE A 222 4.41 -14.06 -1.44
C PHE A 222 5.47 -13.54 -0.46
N HIS A 223 5.53 -14.05 0.78
CA HIS A 223 6.44 -13.55 1.81
C HIS A 223 7.93 -13.61 1.42
N GLN A 224 8.35 -14.64 0.67
CA GLN A 224 9.75 -14.75 0.21
C GLN A 224 10.07 -13.74 -0.89
N GLU A 225 9.17 -13.57 -1.88
CA GLU A 225 9.34 -12.57 -2.93
C GLU A 225 9.31 -11.16 -2.32
N TRP A 226 8.35 -10.91 -1.43
CA TRP A 226 8.20 -9.65 -0.73
C TRP A 226 9.44 -9.30 0.11
N SER A 227 10.03 -10.28 0.82
CA SER A 227 11.25 -10.11 1.61
C SER A 227 12.43 -9.64 0.78
N ARG A 228 12.57 -10.11 -0.48
CA ARG A 228 13.67 -9.70 -1.38
C ARG A 228 13.62 -8.23 -1.78
N HIS A 229 12.46 -7.58 -1.64
CA HIS A 229 12.27 -6.15 -1.89
C HIS A 229 12.42 -5.29 -0.64
N LEU A 230 12.62 -5.90 0.53
CA LEU A 230 12.75 -5.14 1.78
C LEU A 230 14.05 -4.36 1.82
N VAL A 231 13.95 -3.06 2.06
CA VAL A 231 15.10 -2.25 2.46
C VAL A 231 15.61 -2.73 3.82
N GLY A 232 16.92 -2.91 3.94
CA GLY A 232 17.56 -3.41 5.16
C GLY A 232 17.57 -4.94 5.28
N LEU A 233 17.18 -5.70 4.25
CA LEU A 233 17.34 -7.16 4.24
C LEU A 233 18.83 -7.53 4.37
N GLY A 234 19.17 -8.36 5.37
CA GLY A 234 20.54 -8.75 5.66
C GLY A 234 21.35 -7.69 6.41
N GLU A 235 20.77 -6.55 6.78
CA GLU A 235 21.44 -5.46 7.49
C GLU A 235 20.96 -5.34 8.93
N PRO A 236 21.77 -4.79 9.84
CA PRO A 236 21.34 -4.43 11.18
C PRO A 236 20.29 -3.31 11.14
N ILE A 237 19.15 -3.55 11.76
CA ILE A 237 18.07 -2.56 11.83
C ILE A 237 17.59 -2.35 13.26
N THR A 238 16.88 -1.24 13.45
CA THR A 238 16.12 -0.94 14.67
C THR A 238 14.63 -0.93 14.37
N VAL A 239 13.83 -1.62 15.18
CA VAL A 239 12.37 -1.65 15.05
C VAL A 239 11.75 -1.09 16.33
N SER A 240 10.98 -0.02 16.19
CA SER A 240 10.19 0.53 17.29
C SER A 240 8.85 -0.22 17.35
N GLY A 241 8.72 -1.13 18.29
CA GLY A 241 7.47 -1.84 18.58
C GLY A 241 6.56 -1.05 19.53
N PRO A 242 5.36 -1.58 19.84
CA PRO A 242 4.43 -0.94 20.77
C PRO A 242 5.00 -0.77 22.19
N ASP A 243 5.73 -1.80 22.68
CA ASP A 243 6.16 -1.87 24.07
C ASP A 243 7.68 -1.73 24.23
N LYS A 244 8.45 -2.09 23.22
CA LYS A 244 9.91 -2.07 23.27
C LYS A 244 10.54 -1.81 21.89
N THR A 245 11.81 -1.46 21.91
CA THR A 245 12.63 -1.35 20.71
C THR A 245 13.42 -2.64 20.52
N TYR A 246 13.41 -3.16 19.30
CA TYR A 246 14.15 -4.35 18.90
C TYR A 246 15.35 -3.95 18.03
N LYS A 247 16.46 -4.68 18.16
CA LYS A 247 17.64 -4.48 17.31
C LYS A 247 18.15 -5.86 16.87
N GLY A 248 18.52 -5.97 15.60
CA GLY A 248 19.02 -7.24 15.06
C GLY A 248 19.20 -7.15 13.55
N MET A 249 19.70 -8.22 12.96
CA MET A 249 19.83 -8.37 11.52
C MET A 249 18.47 -8.80 10.93
N MET A 250 17.99 -8.05 9.93
CA MET A 250 16.73 -8.37 9.24
C MET A 250 16.89 -9.62 8.38
N LEU A 251 16.11 -10.66 8.65
CA LEU A 251 16.08 -11.88 7.85
C LEU A 251 14.96 -11.89 6.79
N GLY A 252 14.00 -10.98 6.88
CA GLY A 252 12.80 -10.93 6.04
C GLY A 252 11.53 -11.05 6.88
N VAL A 253 10.48 -11.61 6.30
CA VAL A 253 9.22 -11.87 7.01
C VAL A 253 8.81 -13.33 6.88
N ASP A 254 8.01 -13.80 7.83
CA ASP A 254 7.36 -15.12 7.76
C ASP A 254 6.10 -15.10 6.86
N GLU A 255 5.46 -16.24 6.72
CA GLU A 255 4.24 -16.40 5.92
C GLU A 255 3.04 -15.57 6.43
N ASN A 256 3.07 -15.15 7.68
CA ASN A 256 2.06 -14.29 8.31
C ASN A 256 2.38 -12.79 8.21
N GLY A 257 3.56 -12.44 7.65
CA GLY A 257 4.03 -11.07 7.52
C GLY A 257 4.74 -10.49 8.73
N ALA A 258 5.02 -11.32 9.74
CA ALA A 258 5.80 -10.91 10.89
C ALA A 258 7.28 -10.77 10.52
N LEU A 259 7.90 -9.69 10.99
CA LEU A 259 9.32 -9.43 10.72
C LEU A 259 10.20 -10.35 11.54
N LEU A 260 11.20 -10.95 10.89
CA LEU A 260 12.17 -11.85 11.50
C LEU A 260 13.50 -11.13 11.71
N LEU A 261 13.93 -11.02 12.98
CA LEU A 261 15.22 -10.42 13.36
C LEU A 261 16.11 -11.46 14.02
N LYS A 262 17.34 -11.62 13.48
CA LYS A 262 18.40 -12.41 14.12
C LYS A 262 19.09 -11.57 15.17
N GLN A 263 19.10 -12.04 16.41
CA GLN A 263 19.76 -11.41 17.55
C GLN A 263 21.25 -11.78 17.61
N ASN A 264 22.02 -11.11 18.46
CA ASN A 264 23.47 -11.37 18.64
C ASN A 264 23.76 -12.79 19.15
N ASP A 265 22.86 -13.38 19.91
CA ASP A 265 22.94 -14.76 20.40
C ASP A 265 22.48 -15.81 19.38
N SER A 266 22.25 -15.38 18.14
CA SER A 266 21.72 -16.17 17.02
C SER A 266 20.26 -16.61 17.16
N SER A 267 19.54 -16.22 18.19
CA SER A 267 18.10 -16.43 18.29
C SER A 267 17.35 -15.58 17.23
N ILE A 268 16.17 -16.02 16.83
CA ILE A 268 15.30 -15.28 15.90
C ILE A 268 14.11 -14.75 16.69
N GLU A 269 13.97 -13.43 16.68
CA GLU A 269 12.81 -12.76 17.26
C GLU A 269 11.79 -12.43 16.17
N THR A 270 10.51 -12.75 16.43
CA THR A 270 9.39 -12.52 15.51
C THR A 270 8.61 -11.30 15.97
N ILE A 271 8.49 -10.28 15.11
CA ILE A 271 7.86 -9.00 15.43
C ILE A 271 6.59 -8.84 14.60
N LEU A 272 5.43 -8.79 15.29
CA LEU A 272 4.11 -8.68 14.64
C LEU A 272 3.73 -7.26 14.25
N ALA A 273 4.24 -6.25 14.98
CA ALA A 273 3.91 -4.84 14.76
C ALA A 273 5.07 -3.92 15.13
N GLY A 274 5.26 -2.86 14.38
CA GLY A 274 6.30 -1.85 14.64
C GLY A 274 6.56 -0.96 13.43
N ASP A 275 7.53 -0.07 13.57
CA ASP A 275 8.07 0.76 12.49
C ASP A 275 9.60 0.54 12.42
N VAL A 276 10.09 0.24 11.22
CA VAL A 276 11.53 0.04 10.98
C VAL A 276 12.23 1.39 10.80
N THR A 277 13.32 1.57 11.53
CA THR A 277 14.27 2.66 11.30
C THR A 277 15.54 2.09 10.63
N ILE A 278 15.84 2.61 9.46
CA ILE A 278 17.04 2.26 8.70
C ILE A 278 17.91 3.52 8.64
N HIS A 279 19.17 3.38 8.94
CA HIS A 279 20.15 4.47 8.77
C HIS A 279 20.70 4.36 7.34
N TRP A 280 20.26 5.31 6.50
CA TRP A 280 20.65 5.43 5.09
C TRP A 280 22.05 6.00 4.94
#